data_e0e358c6f371e4fd999775783a5ab3f0
#
_entry.id   e0e358c6f371e4fd999775783a5ab3f0
#
_cell.length_a   1.000
_cell.length_b   1.000
_cell.length_c   1.000
_cell.angle_alpha   90.00
_cell.angle_beta   90.00
_cell.angle_gamma   90.00
#
_symmetry.space_group_name_H-M   'P 1'
#
loop_
_entity.id
_entity.type
_entity.pdbx_description
1 polymer ?
#
loop_
_entity_poly.entity_id
_entity_poly.type
_entity_poly.pdbx_seq_one_letter_code
_entity_poly.pdbx_strand_id
1 'polypeptide(L)'
;MEAIDMKYIDQARELWPELEWIKDAGLKEKTTNTWALALQKSVLTPEDLRTIPFTLLAGPDLKVSFMDHKRAVVHIARDAGLKCGEFFRTDLPVNMDVLIAGAILADVGKLLEYEMKDGKSVQGKYGKYLRHPFSGVS
;
A
#
# COMPACT_ATOMS: atom_id res chain seq x y z
N MET A 1 3.12 21.41 5.34
CA MET A 1 3.12 20.10 4.65
C MET A 1 4.51 19.84 4.08
N GLU A 2 5.01 18.66 4.31
CA GLU A 2 6.33 18.26 3.81
C GLU A 2 6.31 18.12 2.29
N ALA A 3 7.32 18.67 1.61
CA ALA A 3 7.45 18.55 0.17
C ALA A 3 7.84 17.11 -0.21
N ILE A 4 7.21 16.58 -1.25
CA ILE A 4 7.49 15.23 -1.73
C ILE A 4 8.43 15.32 -2.93
N ASP A 5 9.58 14.63 -2.83
CA ASP A 5 10.54 14.53 -3.92
C ASP A 5 9.95 13.68 -5.05
N MET A 6 10.09 14.13 -6.30
CA MET A 6 9.60 13.44 -7.49
C MET A 6 10.11 11.99 -7.58
N LYS A 7 11.31 11.72 -7.08
CA LYS A 7 11.86 10.37 -7.02
C LYS A 7 10.88 9.39 -6.36
N TYR A 8 10.26 9.80 -5.25
CA TYR A 8 9.34 8.92 -4.51
C TYR A 8 7.98 8.81 -5.20
N ILE A 9 7.55 9.87 -5.88
CA ILE A 9 6.34 9.80 -6.70
C ILE A 9 6.52 8.79 -7.84
N ASP A 10 7.66 8.81 -8.50
CA ASP A 10 7.98 7.85 -9.56
C ASP A 10 8.07 6.42 -9.03
N GLN A 11 8.67 6.25 -7.85
CA GLN A 11 8.74 4.94 -7.19
C GLN A 11 7.34 4.41 -6.85
N ALA A 12 6.44 5.27 -6.34
CA ALA A 12 5.08 4.86 -6.02
C ALA A 12 4.33 4.41 -7.28
N ARG A 13 4.48 5.12 -8.38
CA ARG A 13 3.86 4.75 -9.65
C ARG A 13 4.40 3.43 -10.20
N GLU A 14 5.69 3.19 -10.03
CA GLU A 14 6.33 1.94 -10.46
C GLU A 14 5.85 0.75 -9.62
N LEU A 15 5.73 0.94 -8.31
CA LEU A 15 5.24 -0.10 -7.41
C LEU A 15 3.77 -0.42 -7.64
N TRP A 16 2.99 0.57 -8.04
CA TRP A 16 1.54 0.50 -8.14
C TRP A 16 1.01 0.82 -9.54
N PRO A 17 1.15 -0.10 -10.53
CA PRO A 17 0.48 0.09 -11.82
C PRO A 17 -1.03 0.26 -11.67
N GLU A 18 -1.61 -0.30 -10.61
CA GLU A 18 -3.03 -0.24 -10.29
C GLU A 18 -3.54 1.18 -10.00
N LEU A 19 -2.64 2.14 -9.76
CA LEU A 19 -3.03 3.55 -9.64
C LEU A 19 -3.77 4.05 -10.89
N GLU A 20 -3.45 3.50 -12.06
CA GLU A 20 -4.11 3.87 -13.31
C GLU A 20 -5.58 3.43 -13.37
N TRP A 21 -5.99 2.53 -12.47
CA TRP A 21 -7.39 2.13 -12.37
C TRP A 21 -8.27 3.21 -11.72
N ILE A 22 -7.68 4.16 -10.99
CA ILE A 22 -8.41 5.25 -10.37
C ILE A 22 -8.68 6.31 -11.44
N LYS A 23 -9.95 6.56 -11.74
CA LYS A 23 -10.36 7.46 -12.81
C LYS A 23 -10.36 8.93 -12.37
N ASP A 24 -10.70 9.19 -11.12
CA ASP A 24 -10.67 10.54 -10.56
C ASP A 24 -9.21 10.99 -10.40
N ALA A 25 -8.83 12.01 -11.17
CA ALA A 25 -7.45 12.51 -11.17
C ALA A 25 -6.99 13.02 -9.81
N GLY A 26 -7.86 13.70 -9.08
CA GLY A 26 -7.54 14.21 -7.74
C GLY A 26 -7.31 13.10 -6.74
N LEU A 27 -8.15 12.07 -6.75
CA LEU A 27 -8.00 10.92 -5.86
C LEU A 27 -6.76 10.12 -6.21
N LYS A 28 -6.49 9.91 -7.51
CA LYS A 28 -5.27 9.23 -7.97
C LYS A 28 -4.03 9.97 -7.46
N GLU A 29 -3.99 11.29 -7.60
CA GLU A 29 -2.87 12.10 -7.14
C GLU A 29 -2.65 11.97 -5.64
N LYS A 30 -3.73 12.08 -4.84
CA LYS A 30 -3.64 11.96 -3.39
C LYS A 30 -3.17 10.59 -2.95
N THR A 31 -3.66 9.54 -3.60
CA THR A 31 -3.25 8.16 -3.32
C THR A 31 -1.77 7.95 -3.64
N THR A 32 -1.34 8.43 -4.80
CA THR A 32 0.07 8.38 -5.22
C THR A 32 0.95 9.14 -4.23
N ASN A 33 0.56 10.35 -3.86
CA ASN A 33 1.35 11.19 -2.97
C ASN A 33 1.44 10.60 -1.56
N THR A 34 0.41 9.93 -1.08
CA THR A 34 0.44 9.26 0.23
C THR A 34 1.48 8.15 0.23
N TRP A 35 1.53 7.33 -0.81
CA TRP A 35 2.56 6.29 -0.94
C TRP A 35 3.95 6.89 -1.10
N ALA A 36 4.06 7.95 -1.91
CA ALA A 36 5.34 8.64 -2.09
C ALA A 36 5.87 9.20 -0.77
N LEU A 37 5.00 9.83 0.02
CA LEU A 37 5.38 10.36 1.33
C LEU A 37 5.81 9.24 2.28
N ALA A 38 5.10 8.12 2.29
CA ALA A 38 5.47 6.97 3.12
C ALA A 38 6.85 6.42 2.72
N LEU A 39 7.11 6.31 1.41
CA LEU A 39 8.42 5.89 0.90
C LEU A 39 9.51 6.87 1.33
N GLN A 40 9.23 8.16 1.24
CA GLN A 40 10.19 9.21 1.61
C GLN A 40 10.56 9.15 3.10
N LYS A 41 9.61 8.82 3.95
CA LYS A 41 9.81 8.71 5.39
C LYS A 41 10.34 7.35 5.83
N SER A 42 10.22 6.34 5.00
CA SER A 42 10.63 4.98 5.32
C SER A 42 12.10 4.75 5.02
N VAL A 43 12.71 3.84 5.75
CA VAL A 43 14.06 3.34 5.43
C VAL A 43 14.03 2.25 4.36
N LEU A 44 12.84 1.76 4.03
CA LEU A 44 12.68 0.69 3.03
C LEU A 44 12.71 1.25 1.61
N THR A 45 13.35 0.51 0.71
CA THR A 45 13.39 0.84 -0.72
C THR A 45 12.30 0.07 -1.44
N PRO A 46 11.93 0.45 -2.69
CA PRO A 46 11.02 -0.38 -3.49
C PRO A 46 11.49 -1.83 -3.64
N GLU A 47 12.79 -2.05 -3.76
CA GLU A 47 13.33 -3.40 -3.86
C GLU A 47 13.11 -4.19 -2.57
N ASP A 48 13.27 -3.54 -1.42
CA ASP A 48 12.96 -4.18 -0.13
C ASP A 48 11.51 -4.64 -0.08
N LEU A 49 10.57 -3.80 -0.57
CA LEU A 49 9.14 -4.14 -0.56
C LEU A 49 8.81 -5.32 -1.47
N ARG A 50 9.63 -5.58 -2.47
CA ARG A 50 9.48 -6.74 -3.37
C ARG A 50 10.09 -8.02 -2.81
N THR A 51 10.85 -7.92 -1.72
CA THR A 51 11.59 -9.07 -1.16
C THR A 51 11.18 -9.42 0.27
N ILE A 52 10.80 -8.43 1.10
CA ILE A 52 10.41 -8.71 2.49
C ILE A 52 9.08 -9.49 2.51
N PRO A 53 8.88 -10.38 3.51
CA PRO A 53 7.62 -11.09 3.64
C PRO A 53 6.49 -10.13 4.02
N PHE A 54 5.26 -10.47 3.63
CA PHE A 54 4.12 -9.60 3.95
C PHE A 54 3.77 -9.56 5.45
N THR A 55 4.29 -10.49 6.22
CA THR A 55 4.12 -10.49 7.68
C THR A 55 5.36 -11.08 8.35
N LEU A 56 5.74 -10.52 9.49
CA LEU A 56 6.82 -11.06 10.32
C LEU A 56 6.36 -12.22 11.21
N LEU A 57 5.04 -12.48 11.25
CA LEU A 57 4.46 -13.55 12.07
C LEU A 57 4.55 -14.91 11.40
N ALA A 58 4.68 -14.96 10.08
CA ALA A 58 4.87 -16.21 9.36
C ALA A 58 6.34 -16.63 9.45
N GLY A 59 6.60 -17.93 9.46
CA GLY A 59 7.96 -18.44 9.59
C GLY A 59 8.87 -18.10 8.40
N PRO A 60 10.13 -18.56 8.45
CA PRO A 60 11.16 -18.18 7.46
C PRO A 60 10.90 -18.72 6.05
N ASP A 61 9.96 -19.63 5.89
CA ASP A 61 9.66 -20.26 4.60
C ASP A 61 8.67 -19.45 3.75
N LEU A 62 8.12 -18.37 4.29
CA LEU A 62 7.18 -17.54 3.55
C LEU A 62 7.89 -16.82 2.41
N LYS A 63 7.42 -17.07 1.18
CA LYS A 63 8.00 -16.50 -0.05
C LYS A 63 7.21 -15.33 -0.61
N VAL A 64 5.97 -15.10 -0.15
CA VAL A 64 5.13 -14.04 -0.65
C VAL A 64 5.64 -12.69 -0.11
N SER A 65 6.03 -11.81 -1.03
CA SER A 65 6.53 -10.49 -0.66
C SER A 65 5.41 -9.56 -0.21
N PHE A 66 5.79 -8.49 0.47
CA PHE A 66 4.87 -7.43 0.87
C PHE A 66 4.09 -6.89 -0.34
N MET A 67 4.79 -6.55 -1.43
CA MET A 67 4.12 -5.98 -2.60
C MET A 67 3.23 -6.98 -3.32
N ASP A 68 3.65 -8.24 -3.46
CA ASP A 68 2.80 -9.26 -4.10
C ASP A 68 1.50 -9.45 -3.32
N HIS A 69 1.60 -9.52 -2.00
CA HIS A 69 0.42 -9.60 -1.14
C HIS A 69 -0.50 -8.39 -1.30
N LYS A 70 0.08 -7.19 -1.25
CA LYS A 70 -0.70 -5.95 -1.36
C LYS A 70 -1.37 -5.83 -2.72
N ARG A 71 -0.67 -6.15 -3.79
CA ARG A 71 -1.25 -6.09 -5.13
C ARG A 71 -2.36 -7.12 -5.31
N ALA A 72 -2.17 -8.33 -4.76
CA ALA A 72 -3.22 -9.35 -4.79
C ALA A 72 -4.48 -8.86 -4.08
N VAL A 73 -4.35 -8.22 -2.92
CA VAL A 73 -5.48 -7.66 -2.18
C VAL A 73 -6.23 -6.62 -3.01
N VAL A 74 -5.50 -5.74 -3.70
CA VAL A 74 -6.11 -4.71 -4.56
C VAL A 74 -6.87 -5.33 -5.73
N HIS A 75 -6.30 -6.37 -6.36
CA HIS A 75 -6.97 -7.09 -7.45
C HIS A 75 -8.25 -7.80 -6.97
N ILE A 76 -8.19 -8.45 -5.81
CA ILE A 76 -9.35 -9.12 -5.23
C ILE A 76 -10.43 -8.09 -4.88
N ALA A 77 -10.05 -6.96 -4.29
CA ALA A 77 -10.98 -5.89 -3.96
C ALA A 77 -11.68 -5.35 -5.21
N ARG A 78 -10.93 -5.13 -6.29
CA ARG A 78 -11.50 -4.68 -7.56
C ARG A 78 -12.50 -5.69 -8.11
N ASP A 79 -12.11 -6.95 -8.15
CA ASP A 79 -13.00 -8.01 -8.68
C ASP A 79 -14.26 -8.15 -7.83
N ALA A 80 -14.12 -8.08 -6.51
CA ALA A 80 -15.26 -8.10 -5.58
C ALA A 80 -16.18 -6.89 -5.81
N GLY A 81 -15.61 -5.70 -6.00
CA GLY A 81 -16.39 -4.49 -6.27
C GLY A 81 -17.16 -4.57 -7.58
N LEU A 82 -16.54 -5.12 -8.64
CA LEU A 82 -17.19 -5.31 -9.93
C LEU A 82 -18.35 -6.30 -9.81
N LYS A 83 -18.17 -7.38 -9.05
CA LYS A 83 -19.24 -8.36 -8.81
C LYS A 83 -20.38 -7.77 -8.00
N CYS A 84 -20.07 -7.00 -6.97
CA CYS A 84 -21.10 -6.29 -6.20
C CYS A 84 -21.90 -5.35 -7.10
N GLY A 85 -21.22 -4.61 -7.98
CA GLY A 85 -21.89 -3.74 -8.94
C GLY A 85 -22.81 -4.50 -9.90
N GLU A 86 -22.38 -5.70 -10.34
CA GLU A 86 -23.14 -6.55 -11.22
C GLU A 86 -24.43 -7.08 -10.56
N PHE A 87 -24.32 -7.56 -9.31
CA PHE A 87 -25.44 -8.23 -8.64
C PHE A 87 -26.30 -7.28 -7.82
N PHE A 88 -25.72 -6.25 -7.20
CA PHE A 88 -26.45 -5.33 -6.34
C PHE A 88 -26.91 -4.06 -7.07
N ARG A 89 -26.34 -3.78 -8.22
CA ARG A 89 -26.75 -2.68 -9.12
C ARG A 89 -26.79 -1.33 -8.39
N THR A 90 -27.84 -0.57 -8.58
CA THR A 90 -28.01 0.75 -7.95
C THR A 90 -28.53 0.69 -6.51
N ASP A 91 -28.96 -0.48 -6.05
CA ASP A 91 -29.45 -0.63 -4.66
C ASP A 91 -28.32 -0.50 -3.64
N LEU A 92 -27.14 -1.04 -3.99
CA LEU A 92 -25.93 -0.93 -3.18
C LEU A 92 -24.75 -0.53 -4.09
N PRO A 93 -24.70 0.76 -4.47
CA PRO A 93 -23.68 1.21 -5.42
C PRO A 93 -22.28 1.16 -4.81
N VAL A 94 -21.33 0.75 -5.62
CA VAL A 94 -19.91 0.71 -5.22
C VAL A 94 -19.17 1.82 -5.94
N ASN A 95 -18.48 2.67 -5.17
CA ASN A 95 -17.56 3.65 -5.75
C ASN A 95 -16.23 2.94 -5.98
N MET A 96 -15.95 2.55 -7.22
CA MET A 96 -14.76 1.78 -7.56
C MET A 96 -13.47 2.54 -7.32
N ASP A 97 -13.46 3.85 -7.54
CA ASP A 97 -12.27 4.67 -7.28
C ASP A 97 -11.90 4.67 -5.80
N VAL A 98 -12.91 4.86 -4.94
CA VAL A 98 -12.70 4.84 -3.48
C VAL A 98 -12.27 3.45 -3.01
N LEU A 99 -12.87 2.40 -3.57
CA LEU A 99 -12.51 1.03 -3.22
C LEU A 99 -11.06 0.72 -3.58
N ILE A 100 -10.63 1.06 -4.79
CA ILE A 100 -9.28 0.82 -5.27
C ILE A 100 -8.27 1.66 -4.47
N ALA A 101 -8.56 2.95 -4.29
CA ALA A 101 -7.69 3.83 -3.51
C ALA A 101 -7.55 3.34 -2.07
N GLY A 102 -8.65 2.94 -1.44
CA GLY A 102 -8.65 2.40 -0.09
C GLY A 102 -7.83 1.13 0.04
N ALA A 103 -7.94 0.23 -0.95
CA ALA A 103 -7.16 -1.01 -0.97
C ALA A 103 -5.65 -0.74 -1.13
N ILE A 104 -5.28 0.23 -1.97
CA ILE A 104 -3.88 0.63 -2.17
C ILE A 104 -3.33 1.26 -0.88
N LEU A 105 -4.13 2.07 -0.18
CA LEU A 105 -3.71 2.78 1.02
C LEU A 105 -3.75 1.92 2.29
N ALA A 106 -4.49 0.82 2.28
CA ALA A 106 -4.52 -0.09 3.43
C ALA A 106 -3.09 -0.53 3.74
N ASP A 107 -2.70 -0.56 4.98
CA ASP A 107 -1.36 -0.96 5.42
C ASP A 107 -0.20 -0.07 4.93
N VAL A 108 -0.46 1.10 4.33
CA VAL A 108 0.64 2.00 3.92
C VAL A 108 1.55 2.35 5.08
N GLY A 109 1.00 2.41 6.29
CA GLY A 109 1.77 2.68 7.50
C GLY A 109 2.79 1.61 7.85
N LYS A 110 2.69 0.41 7.27
CA LYS A 110 3.69 -0.65 7.50
C LYS A 110 5.08 -0.23 7.03
N LEU A 111 5.18 0.68 6.07
CA LEU A 111 6.47 1.20 5.62
C LEU A 111 7.22 1.89 6.76
N LEU A 112 6.52 2.37 7.76
CA LEU A 112 7.10 3.03 8.93
C LEU A 112 7.33 2.07 10.10
N GLU A 113 6.74 0.87 10.05
CA GLU A 113 6.90 -0.13 11.10
C GLU A 113 8.18 -0.94 10.98
N TYR A 114 8.65 -1.17 9.75
CA TYR A 114 9.75 -2.09 9.49
C TYR A 114 11.05 -1.36 9.22
N GLU A 115 12.15 -2.00 9.60
CA GLU A 115 13.50 -1.58 9.29
C GLU A 115 14.27 -2.78 8.73
N MET A 116 15.31 -2.52 7.98
CA MET A 116 16.20 -3.56 7.48
C MET A 116 17.41 -3.66 8.40
N LYS A 117 17.70 -4.85 8.89
CA LYS A 117 18.84 -5.11 9.75
C LYS A 117 19.50 -6.42 9.31
N ASP A 118 20.78 -6.33 8.94
CA ASP A 118 21.56 -7.48 8.46
C ASP A 118 20.87 -8.23 7.31
N GLY A 119 20.25 -7.46 6.39
CA GLY A 119 19.57 -8.02 5.23
C GLY A 119 18.19 -8.62 5.51
N LYS A 120 17.68 -8.45 6.73
CA LYS A 120 16.38 -8.99 7.14
C LYS A 120 15.46 -7.87 7.62
N SER A 121 14.17 -8.00 7.32
CA SER A 121 13.17 -7.07 7.83
C SER A 121 12.91 -7.34 9.31
N VAL A 122 12.88 -6.27 10.10
CA VAL A 122 12.57 -6.32 11.53
C VAL A 122 11.59 -5.21 11.86
N GLN A 123 10.87 -5.36 12.99
CA GLN A 123 10.02 -4.28 13.47
C GLN A 123 10.90 -3.17 14.05
N GLY A 124 10.83 -1.97 13.45
CA GLY A 124 11.60 -0.83 13.89
C GLY A 124 11.03 -0.18 15.13
N LYS A 125 11.74 0.83 15.63
CA LYS A 125 11.32 1.59 16.82
C LYS A 125 9.93 2.18 16.66
N TYR A 126 9.64 2.76 15.49
CA TYR A 126 8.34 3.35 15.20
C TYR A 126 7.22 2.31 15.25
N GLY A 127 7.43 1.15 14.65
CA GLY A 127 6.44 0.07 14.61
C GLY A 127 6.16 -0.57 15.96
N LYS A 128 7.10 -0.47 16.90
CA LYS A 128 6.90 -0.98 18.27
C LYS A 128 5.91 -0.13 19.06
N TYR A 129 5.85 1.15 18.77
CA TYR A 129 5.02 2.10 19.51
C TYR A 129 3.78 2.52 18.75
N LEU A 130 3.81 2.45 17.41
CA LEU A 130 2.73 2.93 16.57
C LEU A 130 2.54 1.99 15.38
N ARG A 131 1.52 1.14 15.48
CA ARG A 131 1.20 0.17 14.42
C ARG A 131 0.56 0.86 13.22
N HIS A 132 0.61 0.20 12.05
CA HIS A 132 0.18 0.77 10.78
C HIS A 132 -1.25 1.32 10.73
N PRO A 133 -2.25 0.80 11.49
CA PRO A 133 -3.56 1.45 11.48
C PRO A 133 -3.50 2.90 11.95
N PHE A 134 -2.59 3.23 12.85
CA PHE A 134 -2.41 4.60 13.33
C PHE A 134 -1.44 5.39 12.47
N SER A 135 -0.31 4.80 12.06
CA SER A 135 0.68 5.49 11.25
C SER A 135 0.15 5.84 9.86
N GLY A 136 -0.79 5.03 9.33
CA GLY A 136 -1.42 5.31 8.05
C GLY A 136 -2.33 6.53 8.06
N VAL A 137 -2.83 6.96 9.23
CA VAL A 137 -3.67 8.14 9.35
C VAL A 137 -2.91 9.37 9.85
N SER A 138 -1.69 9.18 10.31
CA SER A 138 -0.84 10.29 10.73
C SER A 138 -0.06 10.88 9.56
#